data_c73aab4fd4953ee914dc8f067bdf6c23
#
_entry.id   c73aab4fd4953ee914dc8f067bdf6c23
#
_cell.length_a   1.000
_cell.length_b   1.000
_cell.length_c   1.000
_cell.angle_alpha   90.00
_cell.angle_beta   90.00
_cell.angle_gamma   90.00
#
_symmetry.space_group_name_H-M   'P 1'
#
loop_
_entity.id
_entity.type
_entity.pdbx_description
1 polymer ?
#
loop_
_entity_poly.entity_id
_entity_poly.type
_entity_poly.pdbx_seq_one_letter_code
_entity_poly.pdbx_strand_id
1 'polypeptide(L)' 'MSRVNIAVAVEDDAQSRIYEVAAACRALGLFHTSTLATVGVLTGSMESDELAKLFGVPGVLAVEVEHRFWPGTTATLQ' A
#
# COMPACT_ATOMS: atom_id res chain seq x y z
N MET A 1 -13.28 6.10 11.64
CA MET A 1 -12.42 6.20 10.48
C MET A 1 -11.02 6.51 10.92
N SER A 2 -10.09 5.76 10.45
CA SER A 2 -8.71 6.02 10.80
C SER A 2 -7.83 5.81 9.59
N ARG A 3 -6.79 6.60 9.53
CA ARG A 3 -5.81 6.51 8.47
C ARG A 3 -4.75 5.51 8.87
N VAL A 4 -4.42 4.61 7.96
CA VAL A 4 -3.43 3.58 8.22
C VAL A 4 -2.33 3.67 7.17
N ASN A 5 -1.15 3.25 7.55
CA ASN A 5 -0.04 3.14 6.60
C ASN A 5 -0.14 1.81 5.90
N ILE A 6 0.07 1.81 4.59
CA ILE A 6 -0.06 0.60 3.81
C ILE A 6 1.08 0.46 2.84
N ALA A 7 1.30 -0.76 2.41
CA ALA A 7 2.18 -1.09 1.30
C ALA A 7 1.36 -1.83 0.26
N VAL A 8 1.45 -1.38 -0.98
CA VAL A 8 0.71 -1.96 -2.09
C VAL A 8 1.71 -2.70 -2.96
N ALA A 9 1.53 -4.01 -3.07
CA ALA A 9 2.38 -4.82 -3.95
C ALA A 9 1.78 -4.81 -5.35
N VAL A 10 2.62 -4.56 -6.34
CA VAL A 10 2.23 -4.45 -7.73
C VAL A 10 2.64 -5.72 -8.45
N GLU A 11 1.77 -6.23 -9.31
CA GLU A 11 2.06 -7.45 -10.08
C GLU A 11 3.27 -7.27 -10.96
N ASP A 12 4.00 -8.36 -11.19
CA ASP A 12 5.23 -8.30 -11.97
C ASP A 12 5.01 -7.68 -13.35
N ASP A 13 3.94 -8.04 -14.02
CA ASP A 13 3.68 -7.54 -15.36
C ASP A 13 3.17 -6.10 -15.36
N ALA A 14 2.93 -5.54 -14.18
CA ALA A 14 2.51 -4.15 -14.07
C ALA A 14 3.64 -3.27 -13.57
N GLN A 15 4.82 -3.81 -13.26
CA GLN A 15 5.90 -3.01 -12.69
C GLN A 15 6.39 -1.93 -13.62
N SER A 16 6.34 -2.16 -14.93
CA SER A 16 6.73 -1.13 -15.88
C SER A 16 5.78 0.06 -15.88
N ARG A 17 4.61 -0.10 -15.28
CA ARG A 17 3.60 0.94 -15.18
C ARG A 17 3.35 1.34 -13.74
N ILE A 18 4.34 1.15 -12.87
CA ILE A 18 4.14 1.33 -11.44
C ILE A 18 3.71 2.76 -11.10
N TYR A 19 4.20 3.75 -11.86
CA TYR A 19 3.81 5.13 -11.60
C TYR A 19 2.37 5.40 -12.02
N GLU A 20 1.89 4.68 -13.04
CA GLU A 20 0.47 4.75 -13.40
C GLU A 20 -0.40 4.11 -12.35
N VAL A 21 0.05 2.98 -11.80
CA VAL A 21 -0.65 2.32 -10.72
C VAL A 21 -0.71 3.25 -9.51
N ALA A 22 0.39 3.92 -9.21
CA ALA A 22 0.42 4.87 -8.11
C ALA A 22 -0.57 6.01 -8.32
N ALA A 23 -0.66 6.52 -9.56
CA ALA A 23 -1.59 7.60 -9.86
C ALA A 23 -3.03 7.16 -9.67
N ALA A 24 -3.35 5.93 -10.08
CA ALA A 24 -4.70 5.40 -9.90
C ALA A 24 -5.03 5.23 -8.42
N CYS A 25 -4.06 4.78 -7.63
CA CYS A 25 -4.28 4.66 -6.19
C CYS A 25 -4.49 6.03 -5.55
N ARG A 26 -3.74 7.03 -5.99
CA ARG A 26 -3.93 8.38 -5.45
C ARG A 26 -5.32 8.91 -5.78
N ALA A 27 -5.82 8.58 -6.95
CA ALA A 27 -7.16 9.00 -7.34
C ALA A 27 -8.22 8.41 -6.42
N LEU A 28 -7.92 7.30 -5.77
CA LEU A 28 -8.85 6.65 -4.86
C LEU A 28 -8.63 7.07 -3.40
N GLY A 29 -7.72 7.99 -3.16
CA GLY A 29 -7.54 8.52 -1.83
C GLY A 29 -6.24 8.15 -1.13
N LEU A 30 -5.35 7.44 -1.81
CA LEU A 30 -4.06 7.09 -1.22
C LEU A 30 -3.19 8.35 -1.13
N PHE A 31 -2.69 8.61 0.07
CA PHE A 31 -1.66 9.62 0.24
C PHE A 31 -0.33 8.91 0.03
N HIS A 32 0.21 9.06 -1.17
CA HIS A 32 1.37 8.30 -1.62
C HIS A 32 2.64 8.89 -1.04
N THR A 33 3.49 8.06 -0.43
CA THR A 33 4.72 8.53 0.17
C THR A 33 5.95 8.10 -0.64
N SER A 34 5.98 6.89 -1.16
CA SER A 34 7.12 6.51 -1.99
C SER A 34 6.77 5.35 -2.91
N THR A 35 7.59 5.21 -3.95
CA THR A 35 7.50 4.12 -4.89
C THR A 35 8.84 3.39 -4.89
N LEU A 36 8.79 2.09 -4.56
CA LEU A 36 9.97 1.25 -4.57
C LEU A 36 9.92 0.41 -5.84
N ALA A 37 10.30 1.04 -6.96
CA ALA A 37 10.07 0.46 -8.27
C ALA A 37 10.82 -0.86 -8.47
N THR A 38 11.99 -0.99 -7.86
CA THR A 38 12.79 -2.19 -8.01
C THR A 38 12.09 -3.42 -7.44
N VAL A 39 11.34 -3.25 -6.38
CA VAL A 39 10.63 -4.37 -5.74
C VAL A 39 9.14 -4.36 -6.02
N GLY A 40 8.65 -3.37 -6.76
CA GLY A 40 7.24 -3.34 -7.14
C GLY A 40 6.31 -3.03 -5.98
N VAL A 41 6.68 -2.09 -5.13
CA VAL A 41 5.89 -1.74 -3.96
C VAL A 41 5.65 -0.24 -3.90
N LEU A 42 4.42 0.14 -3.58
CA LEU A 42 4.06 1.53 -3.30
C LEU A 42 3.76 1.64 -1.82
N THR A 43 4.15 2.75 -1.21
CA THR A 43 3.81 2.98 0.18
C THR A 43 3.02 4.27 0.31
N GLY A 44 2.20 4.33 1.34
CA GLY A 44 1.41 5.52 1.60
C GLY A 44 0.46 5.30 2.76
N SER A 45 -0.50 6.20 2.88
CA SER A 45 -1.52 6.08 3.91
C SER A 45 -2.89 6.34 3.32
N MET A 46 -3.91 5.78 3.96
CA MET A 46 -5.25 5.85 3.44
C MET A 46 -6.23 5.57 4.56
N GLU A 47 -7.47 6.02 4.39
CA GLU A 47 -8.51 5.67 5.34
C GLU A 47 -8.77 4.18 5.31
N SER A 48 -8.88 3.57 6.48
CA SER A 48 -8.97 2.12 6.56
C SER A 48 -10.21 1.57 5.89
N ASP A 49 -11.31 2.31 5.88
CA ASP A 49 -12.54 1.83 5.26
C ASP A 49 -12.55 2.03 3.74
N GLU A 50 -11.48 2.59 3.18
CA GLU A 50 -11.38 2.77 1.75
C GLU A 50 -10.41 1.79 1.09
N LEU A 51 -9.76 0.95 1.89
CA LEU A 51 -8.68 0.10 1.37
C LEU A 51 -9.14 -0.87 0.30
N ALA A 52 -10.37 -1.37 0.42
CA ALA A 52 -10.87 -2.35 -0.54
C ALA A 52 -10.93 -1.81 -1.96
N LYS A 53 -11.02 -0.50 -2.11
CA LYS A 53 -11.09 0.12 -3.43
C LYS A 53 -9.80 -0.10 -4.22
N LEU A 54 -8.69 -0.29 -3.52
CA LEU A 54 -7.41 -0.45 -4.21
C LEU A 54 -7.35 -1.74 -5.03
N PHE A 55 -8.12 -2.76 -4.63
CA PHE A 55 -8.13 -4.00 -5.40
C PHE A 55 -8.83 -3.86 -6.75
N GLY A 56 -9.51 -2.75 -6.98
CA GLY A 56 -10.07 -2.45 -8.28
C GLY A 56 -9.08 -1.82 -9.25
N VAL A 57 -7.88 -1.50 -8.79
CA VAL A 57 -6.86 -0.90 -9.65
C VAL A 57 -6.11 -2.01 -10.37
N PRO A 58 -6.06 -1.99 -11.71
CA PRO A 58 -5.31 -3.00 -12.44
C PRO A 58 -3.84 -2.96 -12.04
N GLY A 59 -3.29 -4.12 -11.76
CA GLY A 59 -1.88 -4.23 -11.37
C GLY A 59 -1.65 -4.33 -9.88
N VAL A 60 -2.66 -4.11 -9.05
CA VAL A 60 -2.53 -4.27 -7.61
C VAL A 60 -2.64 -5.75 -7.27
N LEU A 61 -1.59 -6.30 -6.67
CA LEU A 61 -1.55 -7.69 -6.29
C LEU A 61 -2.01 -7.89 -4.86
N ALA A 62 -1.53 -7.04 -3.95
CA ALA A 62 -1.85 -7.18 -2.53
C ALA A 62 -1.72 -5.84 -1.85
N VAL A 63 -2.45 -5.68 -0.77
CA VAL A 63 -2.39 -4.49 0.06
C VAL A 63 -2.13 -4.95 1.48
N GLU A 64 -1.04 -4.47 2.06
CA GLU A 64 -0.70 -4.80 3.44
C GLU A 64 -0.84 -3.57 4.30
N VAL A 65 -1.48 -3.73 5.45
CA VAL A 65 -1.59 -2.66 6.41
C VAL A 65 -0.42 -2.78 7.38
N GLU A 66 0.28 -1.68 7.53
CA GLU A 66 1.38 -1.65 8.47
C GLU A 66 0.81 -1.60 9.87
N HIS A 67 1.22 -2.55 10.70
CA HIS A 67 0.80 -2.58 12.08
C HIS A 67 1.89 -1.97 12.93
N ARG A 68 1.46 -1.11 13.83
CA ARG A 68 2.40 -0.49 14.73
C ARG A 68 2.48 -1.32 15.98
N PHE A 69 3.65 -1.81 16.30
CA PHE A 69 3.86 -2.59 17.49
C PHE A 69 4.49 -1.76 18.58
N TRP A 70 4.00 -1.95 19.77
CA TRP A 70 4.63 -1.36 20.93
C TRP A 70 5.74 -2.28 21.37
N PRO A 71 6.90 -1.76 21.71
CA PRO A 71 8.03 -2.62 22.05
C PRO A 71 7.70 -3.66 23.09
N GLY A 72 6.84 -3.36 24.00
CA GLY A 72 6.51 -4.31 25.04
C GLY A 72 5.63 -5.46 24.62
N THR A 73 5.06 -5.42 23.43
CA THR A 73 4.15 -6.47 23.00
C THR A 73 4.77 -7.41 22.04
N THR A 74 5.92 -7.25 21.72
CA THR A 74 6.41 -8.01 20.65
C THR A 74 6.79 -9.34 20.87
N ALA A 75 6.31 -9.33 20.92
CA ALA A 75 6.68 -10.05 21.00
C ALA A 75 7.21 -10.60 20.37
N THR A 76 7.21 -10.19 20.17
CA THR A 76 7.67 -10.40 19.80
C THR A 76 8.26 -10.74 19.33
N LEU A 77 8.22 -10.62 19.00
CA LEU A 77 8.73 -10.60 18.63
C LEU A 77 9.38 -10.88 18.56
N GLN A 78 9.40 -10.84 18.65
CA GLN A 78 10.08 -10.90 18.88
C GLN A 78 10.32 -11.49 19.13
#